data_54dbc3b38f5b7f425fb055823624c816
#
_entry.id   54dbc3b38f5b7f425fb055823624c816
#
_cell.length_a   1.000
_cell.length_b   1.000
_cell.length_c   1.000
_cell.angle_alpha   90.00
_cell.angle_beta   90.00
_cell.angle_gamma   90.00
#
_symmetry.space_group_name_H-M   'P 1'
#
loop_
_entity.id
_entity.type
_entity.pdbx_description
1 polymer ?
#
loop_
_entity_poly.entity_id
_entity_poly.type
_entity_poly.pdbx_seq_one_letter_code
_entity_poly.pdbx_strand_id
1 'polypeptide(L)'
;NYNFNLKKNPKDDASHVFVTQSDIQVTSRDELAIYQYVVDDCKQLLSSYATTDVFGIDCGDIVGDHQELYPDYLKRADQLDIPIYRVVGNHDMNYDGRTHETSYKTFEDTFGPSYYSFNKGNAHYIVVDNNFFIGRDYFYMGYLDEKTFAWLDQDLSYVPKGSLVFFIMHIPSRQTEKQEAFLYNYDMIGNQMVNAGALHQILKPYKAHLITGHTHYNLNVVFNENLMEHNTAAVCGTWWKADVCLDGTPRGYGVYEVNGNDVKWYYKSSGYPKEHQFRSYPAGASKEHPSDIIANVWNWDKLWKVEWLEDGQLMGSMTQYTGLDPYASVVCSDREKMVYTWITPRPTQHMFRATPKNKDARIVVKVTDRFGKEYIQTINP
;
A
#
# COMPACT_ATOMS: atom_id res chain seq x y z
N ASN A 1 2.67 24.31 23.88
CA ASN A 1 2.25 25.35 22.91
C ASN A 1 3.00 25.09 21.61
N TYR A 2 2.28 24.67 20.59
CA TYR A 2 2.85 24.53 19.24
C TYR A 2 2.64 25.86 18.50
N ASN A 3 3.73 26.43 17.95
CA ASN A 3 3.67 27.61 17.09
C ASN A 3 3.60 27.16 15.64
N PHE A 4 2.53 27.46 14.93
CA PHE A 4 2.36 27.17 13.52
C PHE A 4 2.61 28.44 12.69
N ASN A 5 3.49 28.35 11.70
CA ASN A 5 3.62 29.34 10.66
C ASN A 5 2.75 28.93 9.46
N LEU A 6 1.61 29.58 9.31
CA LEU A 6 0.74 29.37 8.15
C LEU A 6 1.28 30.16 6.95
N LYS A 7 1.56 29.45 5.86
CA LYS A 7 1.80 30.07 4.55
C LYS A 7 0.61 29.73 3.64
N LYS A 8 0.11 30.76 2.93
CA LYS A 8 -0.92 30.51 1.92
C LYS A 8 -0.35 29.60 0.84
N ASN A 9 -1.04 28.47 0.55
CA ASN A 9 -0.70 27.65 -0.60
C ASN A 9 -0.95 28.47 -1.88
N PRO A 10 0.05 28.64 -2.76
CA PRO A 10 -0.13 29.35 -4.03
C PRO A 10 -0.90 28.53 -5.07
N LYS A 11 -1.02 27.22 -4.88
CA LYS A 11 -1.71 26.29 -5.79
C LYS A 11 -3.16 26.10 -5.34
N ASP A 12 -4.05 25.86 -6.31
CA ASP A 12 -5.41 25.40 -6.03
C ASP A 12 -5.34 23.95 -5.52
N ASP A 13 -5.81 23.73 -4.31
CA ASP A 13 -5.81 22.44 -3.65
C ASP A 13 -7.09 21.61 -3.87
N ALA A 14 -8.07 22.16 -4.62
CA ALA A 14 -9.25 21.41 -5.05
C ALA A 14 -8.88 20.23 -5.98
N SER A 15 -7.76 20.39 -6.72
CA SER A 15 -7.12 19.33 -7.48
C SER A 15 -5.71 19.12 -6.93
N HIS A 16 -5.44 17.94 -6.41
CA HIS A 16 -4.12 17.62 -5.83
C HIS A 16 -3.74 16.16 -6.06
N VAL A 17 -2.48 15.85 -5.86
CA VAL A 17 -1.94 14.50 -5.97
C VAL A 17 -1.25 14.13 -4.68
N PHE A 18 -1.41 12.90 -4.24
CA PHE A 18 -0.55 12.38 -3.19
C PHE A 18 0.04 11.01 -3.57
N VAL A 19 1.23 10.78 -3.05
CA VAL A 19 1.93 9.50 -3.19
C VAL A 19 1.96 8.81 -1.84
N THR A 20 1.78 7.47 -1.82
CA THR A 20 1.82 6.69 -0.59
C THR A 20 2.96 5.70 -0.65
N GLN A 21 3.90 5.81 0.27
CA GLN A 21 4.92 4.81 0.54
C GLN A 21 4.54 4.05 1.80
N SER A 22 4.84 2.76 1.87
CA SER A 22 4.66 1.96 3.06
C SER A 22 5.83 1.01 3.24
N ASP A 23 6.14 0.67 4.48
CA ASP A 23 7.12 -0.36 4.78
C ASP A 23 8.48 -0.07 4.09
N ILE A 24 9.00 1.14 4.29
CA ILE A 24 10.37 1.50 3.88
C ILE A 24 11.35 0.63 4.67
N GLN A 25 11.10 0.45 5.95
CA GLN A 25 11.61 -0.56 6.86
C GLN A 25 13.13 -0.82 6.71
N VAL A 26 13.89 0.27 6.67
CA VAL A 26 15.35 0.20 6.61
C VAL A 26 15.94 -0.20 7.94
N THR A 27 16.92 -1.10 7.92
CA THR A 27 17.67 -1.58 9.10
C THR A 27 19.13 -1.12 9.07
N SER A 28 19.58 -0.50 7.98
CA SER A 28 20.96 -0.06 7.81
C SER A 28 21.09 1.12 6.85
N ARG A 29 22.26 1.77 6.89
CA ARG A 29 22.59 2.84 5.93
C ARG A 29 22.79 2.33 4.50
N ASP A 30 23.14 1.06 4.32
CA ASP A 30 23.25 0.45 3.00
C ASP A 30 21.87 0.31 2.35
N GLU A 31 20.85 -0.06 3.13
CA GLU A 31 19.46 -0.12 2.65
C GLU A 31 18.91 1.26 2.32
N LEU A 32 19.29 2.28 3.08
CA LEU A 32 18.98 3.68 2.74
C LEU A 32 19.62 4.11 1.41
N ALA A 33 20.77 3.56 1.04
CA ALA A 33 21.36 3.83 -0.27
C ALA A 33 20.53 3.22 -1.40
N ILE A 34 19.90 2.05 -1.17
CA ILE A 34 18.95 1.44 -2.12
C ILE A 34 17.64 2.24 -2.15
N TYR A 35 17.15 2.70 -1.00
CA TYR A 35 15.94 3.55 -0.92
C TYR A 35 16.09 4.84 -1.72
N GLN A 36 17.31 5.38 -1.86
CA GLN A 36 17.56 6.54 -2.74
C GLN A 36 17.04 6.33 -4.17
N TYR A 37 17.12 5.11 -4.69
CA TYR A 37 16.59 4.79 -6.02
C TYR A 37 15.06 4.99 -6.12
N VAL A 38 14.33 4.63 -5.05
CA VAL A 38 12.88 4.86 -4.99
C VAL A 38 12.56 6.36 -4.90
N VAL A 39 13.34 7.10 -4.11
CA VAL A 39 13.22 8.57 -4.00
C VAL A 39 13.46 9.23 -5.36
N ASP A 40 14.50 8.81 -6.09
CA ASP A 40 14.83 9.37 -7.41
C ASP A 40 13.71 9.06 -8.44
N ASP A 41 13.17 7.84 -8.45
CA ASP A 41 12.03 7.46 -9.28
C ASP A 41 10.76 8.28 -8.95
N CYS A 42 10.47 8.43 -7.66
CA CYS A 42 9.35 9.25 -7.21
C CYS A 42 9.53 10.72 -7.62
N LYS A 43 10.71 11.28 -7.43
CA LYS A 43 11.04 12.65 -7.85
C LYS A 43 10.87 12.86 -9.36
N GLN A 44 11.29 11.88 -10.16
CA GLN A 44 11.06 11.90 -11.60
C GLN A 44 9.56 11.90 -11.93
N LEU A 45 8.76 11.06 -11.27
CA LEU A 45 7.31 11.05 -11.45
C LEU A 45 6.70 12.40 -11.06
N LEU A 46 7.07 12.95 -9.91
CA LEU A 46 6.55 14.21 -9.40
C LEU A 46 6.82 15.40 -10.33
N SER A 47 7.85 15.34 -11.16
CA SER A 47 8.11 16.37 -12.17
C SER A 47 6.97 16.52 -13.19
N SER A 48 6.19 15.45 -13.42
CA SER A 48 4.99 15.50 -14.27
C SER A 48 3.80 16.23 -13.62
N TYR A 49 3.87 16.48 -12.31
CA TYR A 49 2.86 17.21 -11.51
C TYR A 49 3.34 18.59 -11.03
N ALA A 50 4.31 19.21 -11.70
CA ALA A 50 4.96 20.44 -11.26
C ALA A 50 3.98 21.61 -10.97
N THR A 51 2.84 21.67 -11.67
CA THR A 51 1.81 22.70 -11.48
C THR A 51 0.70 22.28 -10.51
N THR A 52 0.68 21.02 -10.08
CA THR A 52 -0.32 20.45 -9.16
C THR A 52 0.17 20.58 -7.73
N ASP A 53 -0.73 20.72 -6.78
CA ASP A 53 -0.40 20.60 -5.36
C ASP A 53 -0.12 19.12 -5.05
N VAL A 54 1.05 18.82 -4.46
CA VAL A 54 1.50 17.45 -4.22
C VAL A 54 1.99 17.28 -2.79
N PHE A 55 1.70 16.13 -2.19
CA PHE A 55 2.25 15.73 -0.90
C PHE A 55 2.48 14.21 -0.85
N GLY A 56 3.22 13.77 0.14
CA GLY A 56 3.49 12.36 0.41
C GLY A 56 2.81 11.87 1.69
N ILE A 57 2.56 10.57 1.75
CA ILE A 57 2.13 9.85 2.94
C ILE A 57 3.05 8.63 3.10
N ASP A 58 3.73 8.51 4.25
CA ASP A 58 4.45 7.30 4.61
C ASP A 58 3.58 6.51 5.60
N CYS A 59 3.09 5.36 5.16
CA CYS A 59 2.09 4.55 5.87
C CYS A 59 2.68 3.66 6.99
N GLY A 60 3.72 4.13 7.67
CA GLY A 60 4.35 3.40 8.77
C GLY A 60 5.45 2.44 8.35
N ASP A 61 6.12 1.89 9.35
CA ASP A 61 7.33 1.07 9.21
C ASP A 61 8.39 1.81 8.38
N ILE A 62 8.71 3.03 8.83
CA ILE A 62 9.74 3.87 8.21
C ILE A 62 11.11 3.22 8.38
N VAL A 63 11.34 2.66 9.56
CA VAL A 63 12.56 1.90 9.90
C VAL A 63 12.18 0.50 10.37
N GLY A 64 13.16 -0.41 10.41
CA GLY A 64 12.99 -1.77 10.93
C GLY A 64 13.57 -1.88 12.34
N ASP A 65 12.88 -1.32 13.35
CA ASP A 65 13.28 -1.27 14.77
C ASP A 65 14.55 -0.42 15.07
N HIS A 66 15.01 0.40 14.10
CA HIS A 66 16.22 1.18 14.15
C HIS A 66 15.93 2.69 14.07
N GLN A 67 15.26 3.25 15.09
CA GLN A 67 14.84 4.67 15.12
C GLN A 67 16.04 5.65 15.02
N GLU A 68 17.25 5.22 15.32
CA GLU A 68 18.47 6.01 15.09
C GLU A 68 18.72 6.33 13.60
N LEU A 69 18.04 5.64 12.68
CA LEU A 69 18.11 5.90 11.24
C LEU A 69 17.15 7.00 10.76
N TYR A 70 16.21 7.49 11.57
CA TYR A 70 15.28 8.56 11.19
C TYR A 70 15.97 9.79 10.59
N PRO A 71 17.09 10.31 11.15
CA PRO A 71 17.77 11.45 10.54
C PRO A 71 18.33 11.15 9.13
N ASP A 72 18.77 9.93 8.89
CA ASP A 72 19.31 9.52 7.60
C ASP A 72 18.20 9.25 6.59
N TYR A 73 17.05 8.71 7.02
CA TYR A 73 15.84 8.62 6.22
C TYR A 73 15.34 10.01 5.81
N LEU A 74 15.21 10.96 6.75
CA LEU A 74 14.77 12.34 6.47
C LEU A 74 15.63 13.00 5.39
N LYS A 75 16.96 12.84 5.44
CA LYS A 75 17.86 13.36 4.38
C LYS A 75 17.53 12.84 2.98
N ARG A 76 16.89 11.66 2.87
CA ARG A 76 16.43 11.09 1.59
C ARG A 76 15.04 11.61 1.23
N ALA A 77 14.10 11.49 2.16
CA ALA A 77 12.71 11.88 1.96
C ALA A 77 12.56 13.38 1.62
N ASP A 78 13.34 14.24 2.27
CA ASP A 78 13.33 15.69 2.03
C ASP A 78 13.76 16.08 0.60
N GLN A 79 14.45 15.19 -0.13
CA GLN A 79 14.79 15.42 -1.54
C GLN A 79 13.58 15.42 -2.47
N LEU A 80 12.44 14.90 -2.03
CA LEU A 80 11.18 14.98 -2.78
C LEU A 80 10.63 16.41 -2.86
N ASP A 81 11.05 17.30 -1.96
CA ASP A 81 10.65 18.71 -1.89
C ASP A 81 9.11 18.91 -1.82
N ILE A 82 8.44 18.01 -1.12
CA ILE A 82 7.00 18.03 -0.85
C ILE A 82 6.73 17.81 0.64
N PRO A 83 5.60 18.28 1.19
CA PRO A 83 5.17 17.87 2.52
C PRO A 83 4.96 16.37 2.59
N ILE A 84 5.43 15.70 3.64
CA ILE A 84 5.22 14.27 3.87
C ILE A 84 4.57 14.07 5.23
N TYR A 85 3.39 13.48 5.24
CA TYR A 85 2.63 13.08 6.42
C TYR A 85 2.97 11.64 6.79
N ARG A 86 3.17 11.34 8.06
CA ARG A 86 3.70 10.05 8.51
C ARG A 86 2.79 9.37 9.50
N VAL A 87 2.69 8.07 9.38
CA VAL A 87 1.94 7.15 10.24
C VAL A 87 2.94 6.34 11.05
N VAL A 88 2.62 6.06 12.29
CA VAL A 88 3.39 5.10 13.12
C VAL A 88 3.17 3.69 12.58
N GLY A 89 4.25 2.95 12.32
CA GLY A 89 4.22 1.51 12.08
C GLY A 89 4.66 0.71 13.31
N ASN A 90 4.48 -0.59 13.29
CA ASN A 90 4.88 -1.42 14.44
C ASN A 90 6.39 -1.47 14.62
N HIS A 91 7.19 -1.30 13.56
CA HIS A 91 8.65 -1.19 13.65
C HIS A 91 9.14 0.23 14.00
N ASP A 92 8.24 1.21 14.06
CA ASP A 92 8.57 2.57 14.53
C ASP A 92 8.39 2.72 16.05
N MET A 93 7.93 1.68 16.74
CA MET A 93 7.66 1.71 18.17
C MET A 93 8.92 1.48 19.03
N ASN A 94 8.91 2.08 20.23
CA ASN A 94 9.87 1.79 21.29
C ASN A 94 9.38 0.58 22.11
N TYR A 95 9.90 -0.59 21.85
CA TYR A 95 9.51 -1.82 22.55
C TYR A 95 9.95 -1.92 24.00
N ASP A 96 10.87 -1.07 24.45
CA ASP A 96 11.22 -0.87 25.84
C ASP A 96 10.21 0.03 26.59
N GLY A 97 9.27 0.63 25.89
CA GLY A 97 8.11 1.33 26.44
C GLY A 97 7.24 0.40 27.29
N ARG A 98 6.65 0.93 28.37
CA ARG A 98 5.82 0.14 29.30
C ARG A 98 4.35 0.16 28.95
N THR A 99 3.93 1.11 28.13
CA THR A 99 2.54 1.32 27.74
C THR A 99 2.49 1.71 26.27
N HIS A 100 1.32 1.58 25.66
CA HIS A 100 1.09 2.07 24.30
C HIS A 100 1.47 3.55 24.15
N GLU A 101 1.08 4.42 25.06
CA GLU A 101 1.39 5.86 25.00
C GLU A 101 2.89 6.20 25.05
N THR A 102 3.72 5.30 25.58
CA THR A 102 5.19 5.49 25.62
C THR A 102 5.90 4.79 24.47
N SER A 103 5.21 3.93 23.72
CA SER A 103 5.82 3.15 22.64
C SER A 103 6.14 3.96 21.38
N TYR A 104 5.44 5.05 21.12
CA TYR A 104 5.64 5.87 19.93
C TYR A 104 6.33 7.21 20.20
N LYS A 105 6.95 7.37 21.39
CA LYS A 105 7.53 8.65 21.80
C LYS A 105 8.66 9.12 20.90
N THR A 106 9.58 8.26 20.49
CA THR A 106 10.68 8.60 19.58
C THR A 106 10.16 9.03 18.21
N PHE A 107 9.08 8.39 17.73
CA PHE A 107 8.39 8.80 16.52
C PHE A 107 7.82 10.21 16.67
N GLU A 108 7.07 10.49 17.74
CA GLU A 108 6.46 11.81 17.97
C GLU A 108 7.50 12.91 18.17
N ASP A 109 8.59 12.64 18.86
CA ASP A 109 9.70 13.58 19.06
C ASP A 109 10.38 13.93 17.71
N THR A 110 10.29 13.05 16.70
CA THR A 110 10.93 13.23 15.39
C THR A 110 9.96 13.80 14.34
N PHE A 111 8.76 13.25 14.23
CA PHE A 111 7.84 13.53 13.12
C PHE A 111 6.59 14.31 13.53
N GLY A 112 6.30 14.43 14.82
CA GLY A 112 5.09 15.07 15.33
C GLY A 112 4.04 14.07 15.82
N PRO A 113 2.79 14.50 15.99
CA PRO A 113 1.76 13.68 16.66
C PRO A 113 1.47 12.38 15.92
N SER A 114 1.15 11.33 16.68
CA SER A 114 0.80 9.99 16.17
C SER A 114 -0.62 9.91 15.60
N TYR A 115 -1.49 10.91 15.89
CA TYR A 115 -2.79 11.07 15.25
C TYR A 115 -3.12 12.54 15.01
N TYR A 116 -3.70 12.84 13.85
CA TYR A 116 -4.10 14.19 13.42
C TYR A 116 -4.99 14.12 12.19
N SER A 117 -5.63 15.26 11.86
CA SER A 117 -6.36 15.41 10.60
C SER A 117 -6.04 16.73 9.92
N PHE A 118 -6.30 16.80 8.62
CA PHE A 118 -6.18 17.99 7.81
C PHE A 118 -7.10 17.94 6.60
N ASN A 119 -7.37 19.10 6.01
CA ASN A 119 -8.13 19.20 4.78
C ASN A 119 -7.21 19.57 3.61
N LYS A 120 -7.51 19.01 2.44
CA LYS A 120 -6.94 19.40 1.16
C LYS A 120 -8.09 19.52 0.15
N GLY A 121 -8.34 20.72 -0.35
CA GLY A 121 -9.56 20.97 -1.12
C GLY A 121 -10.82 20.52 -0.39
N ASN A 122 -11.59 19.65 -1.03
CA ASN A 122 -12.82 19.09 -0.44
C ASN A 122 -12.59 17.75 0.29
N ALA A 123 -11.38 17.22 0.27
CA ALA A 123 -11.07 15.95 0.90
C ALA A 123 -10.57 16.16 2.33
N HIS A 124 -11.02 15.28 3.24
CA HIS A 124 -10.59 15.23 4.63
C HIS A 124 -9.65 14.05 4.85
N TYR A 125 -8.49 14.31 5.43
CA TYR A 125 -7.44 13.33 5.68
C TYR A 125 -7.30 13.12 7.18
N ILE A 126 -7.35 11.86 7.59
CA ILE A 126 -7.24 11.42 8.99
C ILE A 126 -6.06 10.47 9.07
N VAL A 127 -5.12 10.75 9.94
CA VAL A 127 -3.95 9.91 10.22
C VAL A 127 -4.05 9.42 11.65
N VAL A 128 -3.92 8.11 11.87
CA VAL A 128 -3.99 7.52 13.21
C VAL A 128 -2.95 6.41 13.38
N ASP A 129 -2.45 6.26 14.60
CA ASP A 129 -1.74 5.07 15.03
C ASP A 129 -2.76 3.98 15.40
N ASN A 130 -2.67 2.84 14.75
CA ASN A 130 -3.45 1.66 15.07
C ASN A 130 -2.60 0.44 15.48
N ASN A 131 -1.32 0.67 15.80
CA ASN A 131 -0.41 -0.34 16.33
C ASN A 131 -0.48 -0.35 17.86
N PHE A 132 -1.49 -0.96 18.41
CA PHE A 132 -1.68 -0.95 19.86
C PHE A 132 -0.67 -1.86 20.56
N PHE A 133 0.36 -1.25 21.15
CA PHE A 133 1.38 -1.96 21.93
C PHE A 133 0.85 -2.37 23.30
N ILE A 134 0.98 -3.63 23.65
CA ILE A 134 0.50 -4.16 24.93
C ILE A 134 1.55 -4.20 26.05
N GLY A 135 2.71 -3.57 25.83
CA GLY A 135 3.75 -3.42 26.87
C GLY A 135 4.55 -4.69 27.15
N ARG A 136 4.62 -5.63 26.21
CA ARG A 136 5.27 -6.92 26.41
C ARG A 136 5.82 -7.53 25.09
N ASP A 137 7.07 -7.98 25.13
CA ASP A 137 7.67 -8.94 24.20
C ASP A 137 7.45 -8.63 22.69
N TYR A 138 7.65 -7.39 22.27
CA TYR A 138 7.41 -6.97 20.86
C TYR A 138 5.97 -7.25 20.39
N PHE A 139 5.02 -7.30 21.29
CA PHE A 139 3.65 -7.68 20.98
C PHE A 139 2.75 -6.46 20.79
N TYR A 140 2.05 -6.42 19.70
CA TYR A 140 1.07 -5.40 19.34
C TYR A 140 -0.16 -6.05 18.71
N MET A 141 -1.22 -5.29 18.57
CA MET A 141 -2.42 -5.67 17.82
C MET A 141 -2.91 -4.49 16.97
N GLY A 142 -3.57 -4.79 15.88
CA GLY A 142 -4.30 -3.78 15.11
C GLY A 142 -5.55 -3.33 15.87
N TYR A 143 -5.50 -2.15 16.49
CA TYR A 143 -6.61 -1.71 17.36
C TYR A 143 -6.62 -0.19 17.49
N LEU A 144 -7.80 0.40 17.44
CA LEU A 144 -8.03 1.79 17.83
C LEU A 144 -8.69 1.83 19.21
N ASP A 145 -8.12 2.59 20.13
CA ASP A 145 -8.63 2.71 21.48
C ASP A 145 -9.85 3.65 21.57
N GLU A 146 -10.51 3.66 22.73
CA GLU A 146 -11.68 4.50 22.97
C GLU A 146 -11.38 6.00 22.86
N LYS A 147 -10.18 6.42 23.23
CA LYS A 147 -9.73 7.81 23.14
C LYS A 147 -9.63 8.26 21.67
N THR A 148 -9.08 7.41 20.82
CA THR A 148 -9.00 7.64 19.39
C THR A 148 -10.39 7.70 18.76
N PHE A 149 -11.31 6.80 19.11
CA PHE A 149 -12.69 6.87 18.64
C PHE A 149 -13.43 8.12 19.11
N ALA A 150 -13.25 8.54 20.37
CA ALA A 150 -13.86 9.78 20.87
C ALA A 150 -13.33 11.02 20.11
N TRP A 151 -12.03 11.03 19.77
CA TRP A 151 -11.44 12.07 18.95
C TRP A 151 -11.99 12.03 17.52
N LEU A 152 -12.11 10.85 16.90
CA LEU A 152 -12.69 10.67 15.56
C LEU A 152 -14.14 11.16 15.49
N ASP A 153 -14.97 10.84 16.49
CA ASP A 153 -16.34 11.33 16.57
C ASP A 153 -16.39 12.86 16.57
N GLN A 154 -15.50 13.51 17.34
CA GLN A 154 -15.39 14.95 17.37
C GLN A 154 -14.91 15.53 16.04
N ASP A 155 -13.83 15.00 15.46
CA ASP A 155 -13.23 15.45 14.22
C ASP A 155 -14.23 15.33 13.06
N LEU A 156 -14.83 14.16 12.88
CA LEU A 156 -15.80 13.88 11.84
C LEU A 156 -17.13 14.64 12.03
N SER A 157 -17.42 15.18 13.22
CA SER A 157 -18.59 16.06 13.44
C SER A 157 -18.50 17.37 12.66
N TYR A 158 -17.30 17.80 12.27
CA TYR A 158 -17.04 18.99 11.45
C TYR A 158 -17.00 18.68 9.95
N VAL A 159 -17.03 17.41 9.56
CA VAL A 159 -16.95 16.96 8.16
C VAL A 159 -18.36 16.70 7.61
N PRO A 160 -18.80 17.39 6.54
CA PRO A 160 -20.10 17.15 5.94
C PRO A 160 -20.26 15.69 5.50
N LYS A 161 -21.41 15.10 5.78
CA LYS A 161 -21.73 13.74 5.32
C LYS A 161 -21.70 13.67 3.79
N GLY A 162 -21.18 12.58 3.25
CA GLY A 162 -20.94 12.40 1.82
C GLY A 162 -19.60 12.98 1.32
N SER A 163 -18.82 13.63 2.19
CA SER A 163 -17.47 14.10 1.85
C SER A 163 -16.55 12.94 1.54
N LEU A 164 -15.52 13.23 0.74
CA LEU A 164 -14.39 12.34 0.52
C LEU A 164 -13.50 12.33 1.75
N VAL A 165 -13.24 11.16 2.31
CA VAL A 165 -12.39 10.95 3.48
C VAL A 165 -11.29 9.94 3.14
N PHE A 166 -10.04 10.32 3.37
CA PHE A 166 -8.91 9.39 3.38
C PHE A 166 -8.56 9.09 4.84
N PHE A 167 -8.63 7.84 5.21
CA PHE A 167 -8.28 7.36 6.54
C PHE A 167 -6.99 6.55 6.47
N ILE A 168 -5.93 7.06 7.04
CA ILE A 168 -4.57 6.56 6.90
C ILE A 168 -4.13 5.93 8.22
N MET A 169 -3.71 4.68 8.16
CA MET A 169 -3.20 3.91 9.28
C MET A 169 -2.22 2.85 8.77
N HIS A 170 -1.45 2.22 9.65
CA HIS A 170 -0.46 1.23 9.22
C HIS A 170 -1.08 -0.16 9.00
N ILE A 171 -1.67 -0.75 10.03
CA ILE A 171 -2.25 -2.10 9.97
C ILE A 171 -3.60 -2.07 9.24
N PRO A 172 -3.84 -2.96 8.25
CA PRO A 172 -5.10 -2.99 7.52
C PRO A 172 -6.32 -3.17 8.42
N SER A 173 -7.45 -2.58 8.00
CA SER A 173 -8.71 -2.85 8.71
C SER A 173 -9.12 -4.30 8.52
N ARG A 174 -9.14 -4.76 7.28
CA ARG A 174 -9.42 -6.16 6.91
C ARG A 174 -8.76 -6.50 5.57
N GLN A 175 -8.42 -7.76 5.42
CA GLN A 175 -7.84 -8.29 4.18
C GLN A 175 -8.89 -8.93 3.25
N THR A 176 -10.14 -9.00 3.68
CA THR A 176 -11.27 -9.57 2.92
C THR A 176 -12.53 -8.72 3.03
N GLU A 177 -13.39 -8.76 2.00
CA GLU A 177 -14.67 -8.04 2.00
C GLU A 177 -15.61 -8.55 3.12
N LYS A 178 -15.56 -9.83 3.43
CA LYS A 178 -16.40 -10.46 4.44
C LYS A 178 -15.70 -10.50 5.78
N GLN A 179 -16.45 -10.25 6.83
CA GLN A 179 -15.96 -10.47 8.18
C GLN A 179 -15.78 -11.98 8.42
N GLU A 180 -14.57 -12.38 8.74
CA GLU A 180 -14.25 -13.74 9.15
C GLU A 180 -14.52 -13.96 10.62
N ALA A 181 -14.62 -15.24 11.05
CA ALA A 181 -14.70 -15.57 12.46
C ALA A 181 -13.43 -15.12 13.18
N PHE A 182 -13.59 -14.48 14.35
CA PHE A 182 -12.46 -13.98 15.12
C PHE A 182 -11.66 -15.14 15.73
N LEU A 183 -10.35 -15.14 15.46
CA LEU A 183 -9.40 -16.10 16.01
C LEU A 183 -8.33 -15.37 16.82
N TYR A 184 -7.99 -15.87 17.99
CA TYR A 184 -6.92 -15.35 18.84
C TYR A 184 -5.55 -15.89 18.37
N ASN A 185 -5.11 -15.47 17.21
CA ASN A 185 -3.78 -15.77 16.69
C ASN A 185 -3.17 -14.51 16.09
N TYR A 186 -1.86 -14.55 15.81
CA TYR A 186 -1.14 -13.40 15.29
C TYR A 186 -1.68 -12.92 13.94
N ASP A 187 -2.05 -13.83 13.03
CA ASP A 187 -2.58 -13.45 11.72
C ASP A 187 -3.87 -12.64 11.82
N MET A 188 -4.69 -12.90 12.84
CA MET A 188 -5.93 -12.18 13.05
C MET A 188 -5.73 -10.88 13.84
N ILE A 189 -4.88 -10.84 14.86
CA ILE A 189 -4.74 -9.67 15.75
C ILE A 189 -3.58 -8.76 15.40
N GLY A 190 -2.53 -9.28 14.77
CA GLY A 190 -1.35 -8.53 14.37
C GLY A 190 -1.41 -8.00 12.93
N ASN A 191 -2.02 -8.75 11.99
CA ASN A 191 -2.04 -8.39 10.58
C ASN A 191 -3.32 -7.67 10.11
N GLN A 192 -4.31 -7.50 10.99
CA GLN A 192 -5.52 -6.70 10.70
C GLN A 192 -6.15 -6.18 12.00
N MET A 193 -6.99 -5.17 11.87
CA MET A 193 -7.64 -4.56 13.03
C MET A 193 -8.66 -5.49 13.69
N VAL A 194 -8.56 -5.63 15.01
CA VAL A 194 -9.49 -6.40 15.83
C VAL A 194 -10.88 -5.74 15.86
N ASN A 195 -10.93 -4.41 15.90
CA ASN A 195 -12.17 -3.62 15.99
C ASN A 195 -12.52 -2.85 14.71
N ALA A 196 -12.12 -3.37 13.55
CA ALA A 196 -12.40 -2.77 12.23
C ALA A 196 -13.89 -2.45 11.99
N GLY A 197 -14.81 -3.25 12.55
CA GLY A 197 -16.25 -3.02 12.42
C GLY A 197 -16.70 -1.68 12.99
N ALA A 198 -16.11 -1.22 14.09
CA ALA A 198 -16.38 0.09 14.67
C ALA A 198 -15.89 1.21 13.74
N LEU A 199 -14.68 1.09 13.18
CA LEU A 199 -14.14 2.04 12.20
C LEU A 199 -15.03 2.11 10.94
N HIS A 200 -15.41 0.97 10.37
CA HIS A 200 -16.29 0.94 9.20
C HIS A 200 -17.65 1.59 9.48
N GLN A 201 -18.17 1.45 10.70
CA GLN A 201 -19.45 2.06 11.10
C GLN A 201 -19.34 3.59 11.19
N ILE A 202 -18.25 4.12 11.75
CA ILE A 202 -18.07 5.57 11.88
C ILE A 202 -17.83 6.24 10.49
N LEU A 203 -17.19 5.52 9.56
CA LEU A 203 -16.94 6.00 8.20
C LEU A 203 -18.12 5.83 7.24
N LYS A 204 -19.16 5.08 7.62
CA LYS A 204 -20.33 4.79 6.77
C LYS A 204 -20.99 6.03 6.13
N PRO A 205 -21.06 7.21 6.79
CA PRO A 205 -21.66 8.40 6.20
C PRO A 205 -20.84 9.07 5.08
N TYR A 206 -19.63 8.60 4.80
CA TYR A 206 -18.66 9.27 3.94
C TYR A 206 -18.29 8.40 2.73
N LYS A 207 -17.68 9.02 1.71
CA LYS A 207 -16.94 8.29 0.67
C LYS A 207 -15.52 8.09 1.20
N ALA A 208 -15.24 6.90 1.74
CA ALA A 208 -14.01 6.67 2.49
C ALA A 208 -13.03 5.74 1.76
N HIS A 209 -11.78 6.16 1.70
CA HIS A 209 -10.64 5.37 1.28
C HIS A 209 -9.74 5.12 2.49
N LEU A 210 -9.56 3.86 2.88
CA LEU A 210 -8.55 3.45 3.86
C LEU A 210 -7.23 3.26 3.12
N ILE A 211 -6.14 3.85 3.63
CA ILE A 211 -4.79 3.70 3.08
C ILE A 211 -3.95 3.02 4.15
N THR A 212 -3.40 1.85 3.81
CA THR A 212 -2.69 0.99 4.78
C THR A 212 -1.44 0.35 4.17
N GLY A 213 -0.63 -0.30 5.00
CA GLY A 213 0.58 -1.01 4.64
C GLY A 213 0.75 -2.33 5.38
N HIS A 214 1.90 -2.53 6.06
CA HIS A 214 2.17 -3.59 7.02
C HIS A 214 2.35 -5.00 6.43
N THR A 215 1.55 -5.39 5.46
CA THR A 215 1.48 -6.79 5.00
C THR A 215 2.54 -7.16 3.97
N HIS A 216 3.26 -6.16 3.42
CA HIS A 216 4.25 -6.33 2.35
C HIS A 216 3.70 -6.94 1.05
N TYR A 217 2.42 -6.71 0.76
CA TYR A 217 1.81 -7.03 -0.52
C TYR A 217 0.73 -6.03 -0.89
N ASN A 218 0.35 -5.96 -2.16
CA ASN A 218 -0.68 -5.03 -2.62
C ASN A 218 -2.05 -5.69 -2.59
N LEU A 219 -3.03 -5.00 -2.01
CA LEU A 219 -4.38 -5.53 -1.91
C LEU A 219 -5.41 -4.40 -1.90
N ASN A 220 -6.35 -4.45 -2.84
CA ASN A 220 -7.51 -3.57 -2.84
C ASN A 220 -8.75 -4.33 -2.36
N VAL A 221 -9.39 -3.85 -1.30
CA VAL A 221 -10.60 -4.44 -0.73
C VAL A 221 -11.77 -3.48 -0.89
N VAL A 222 -12.77 -3.84 -1.68
CA VAL A 222 -13.99 -3.04 -1.90
C VAL A 222 -15.08 -3.56 -0.98
N PHE A 223 -15.28 -2.94 0.18
CA PHE A 223 -16.31 -3.35 1.15
C PHE A 223 -17.71 -3.02 0.65
N ASN A 224 -17.90 -1.83 0.08
CA ASN A 224 -19.14 -1.39 -0.55
C ASN A 224 -18.87 -0.21 -1.52
N GLU A 225 -19.89 0.42 -2.05
CA GLU A 225 -19.77 1.53 -2.99
C GLU A 225 -19.08 2.78 -2.44
N ASN A 226 -19.07 2.96 -1.09
CA ASN A 226 -18.54 4.12 -0.40
C ASN A 226 -17.35 3.82 0.50
N LEU A 227 -16.91 2.58 0.61
CA LEU A 227 -15.78 2.19 1.46
C LEU A 227 -14.87 1.21 0.73
N MET A 228 -13.64 1.62 0.53
CA MET A 228 -12.58 0.84 -0.09
C MET A 228 -11.29 0.96 0.71
N GLU A 229 -10.54 -0.12 0.80
CA GLU A 229 -9.20 -0.13 1.40
C GLU A 229 -8.13 -0.42 0.35
N HIS A 230 -7.06 0.34 0.41
CA HIS A 230 -5.85 0.21 -0.39
C HIS A 230 -4.71 -0.19 0.52
N ASN A 231 -4.41 -1.45 0.59
CA ASN A 231 -3.21 -1.92 1.27
C ASN A 231 -2.04 -1.84 0.29
N THR A 232 -1.11 -0.95 0.58
CA THR A 232 0.02 -0.64 -0.31
C THR A 232 1.16 -1.63 -0.10
N ALA A 233 1.70 -2.16 -1.19
CA ALA A 233 2.88 -3.02 -1.14
C ALA A 233 4.10 -2.29 -0.57
N ALA A 234 5.01 -3.06 0.02
CA ALA A 234 6.19 -2.53 0.70
C ALA A 234 7.22 -1.91 -0.26
N VAL A 235 7.70 -0.72 0.08
CA VAL A 235 8.83 -0.09 -0.62
C VAL A 235 10.10 -0.93 -0.52
N CYS A 236 10.31 -1.61 0.62
CA CYS A 236 11.46 -2.49 0.78
C CYS A 236 11.39 -3.78 -0.05
N GLY A 237 10.24 -4.09 -0.67
CA GLY A 237 10.04 -5.37 -1.37
C GLY A 237 10.21 -6.55 -0.42
N THR A 238 11.19 -7.42 -0.69
CA THR A 238 11.62 -8.50 0.20
C THR A 238 12.73 -8.02 1.14
N TRP A 239 12.43 -7.06 2.01
CA TRP A 239 13.39 -6.48 2.98
C TRP A 239 14.72 -6.07 2.32
N TRP A 240 14.63 -5.32 1.22
CA TRP A 240 15.76 -4.83 0.43
C TRP A 240 16.64 -5.92 -0.24
N LYS A 241 16.26 -7.20 -0.15
CA LYS A 241 17.01 -8.31 -0.78
C LYS A 241 16.65 -8.52 -2.25
N ALA A 242 15.44 -8.11 -2.66
CA ALA A 242 15.02 -8.07 -4.06
C ALA A 242 13.99 -6.95 -4.31
N ASP A 243 13.71 -6.70 -5.59
CA ASP A 243 12.82 -5.62 -6.07
C ASP A 243 11.34 -6.03 -6.16
N VAL A 244 10.96 -7.10 -5.49
CA VAL A 244 9.62 -7.69 -5.50
C VAL A 244 9.12 -7.94 -4.09
N CYS A 245 7.83 -7.77 -3.87
CA CYS A 245 7.13 -8.15 -2.65
C CYS A 245 6.75 -9.63 -2.65
N LEU A 246 6.24 -10.13 -1.52
CA LEU A 246 5.95 -11.57 -1.34
C LEU A 246 4.86 -12.08 -2.28
N ASP A 247 3.96 -11.21 -2.74
CA ASP A 247 2.86 -11.47 -3.67
C ASP A 247 3.25 -11.29 -5.16
N GLY A 248 4.51 -10.93 -5.44
CA GLY A 248 5.00 -10.64 -6.77
C GLY A 248 4.82 -9.21 -7.25
N THR A 249 4.21 -8.33 -6.44
CA THR A 249 4.16 -6.90 -6.72
C THR A 249 5.58 -6.32 -6.72
N PRO A 250 6.02 -5.58 -7.75
CA PRO A 250 7.30 -4.88 -7.69
C PRO A 250 7.32 -3.89 -6.54
N ARG A 251 8.50 -3.61 -5.93
CA ARG A 251 8.60 -2.50 -4.99
C ARG A 251 8.13 -1.20 -5.65
N GLY A 252 7.45 -0.35 -4.87
CA GLY A 252 6.88 0.86 -5.44
C GLY A 252 5.99 1.61 -4.46
N TYR A 253 5.09 2.40 -4.99
CA TYR A 253 4.24 3.28 -4.19
C TYR A 253 2.90 3.55 -4.89
N GLY A 254 1.89 3.88 -4.10
CA GLY A 254 0.59 4.31 -4.62
C GLY A 254 0.63 5.77 -5.09
N VAL A 255 -0.13 6.10 -6.13
CA VAL A 255 -0.33 7.47 -6.62
C VAL A 255 -1.82 7.72 -6.71
N TYR A 256 -2.28 8.80 -6.10
CA TYR A 256 -3.69 9.17 -6.02
C TYR A 256 -3.88 10.57 -6.58
N GLU A 257 -4.70 10.68 -7.62
CA GLU A 257 -5.09 11.94 -8.26
C GLU A 257 -6.49 12.31 -7.77
N VAL A 258 -6.59 13.38 -6.99
CA VAL A 258 -7.85 13.87 -6.42
C VAL A 258 -8.31 15.10 -7.17
N ASN A 259 -9.57 15.14 -7.59
CA ASN A 259 -10.19 16.28 -8.23
C ASN A 259 -11.60 16.49 -7.64
N GLY A 260 -11.74 17.42 -6.73
CA GLY A 260 -12.95 17.60 -5.94
C GLY A 260 -13.29 16.34 -5.12
N ASN A 261 -14.34 15.62 -5.49
CA ASN A 261 -14.75 14.35 -4.86
C ASN A 261 -14.40 13.10 -5.68
N ASP A 262 -13.73 13.29 -6.82
CA ASP A 262 -13.30 12.19 -7.68
C ASP A 262 -11.87 11.80 -7.37
N VAL A 263 -11.62 10.50 -7.30
CA VAL A 263 -10.30 9.93 -7.02
C VAL A 263 -9.95 8.93 -8.11
N LYS A 264 -8.77 9.09 -8.69
CA LYS A 264 -8.13 8.07 -9.53
C LYS A 264 -6.83 7.66 -8.89
N TRP A 265 -6.46 6.40 -9.03
CA TRP A 265 -5.22 5.90 -8.47
C TRP A 265 -4.59 4.84 -9.36
N TYR A 266 -3.29 4.68 -9.18
CA TYR A 266 -2.52 3.61 -9.78
C TYR A 266 -1.33 3.27 -8.88
N TYR A 267 -0.80 2.07 -9.05
CA TYR A 267 0.45 1.69 -8.41
C TYR A 267 1.63 2.04 -9.33
N LYS A 268 2.65 2.69 -8.78
CA LYS A 268 3.88 3.01 -9.50
C LYS A 268 5.00 2.07 -9.05
N SER A 269 5.33 1.10 -9.90
CA SER A 269 6.50 0.25 -9.71
C SER A 269 7.78 1.07 -9.90
N SER A 270 8.65 1.11 -8.90
CA SER A 270 9.90 1.89 -8.96
C SER A 270 10.81 1.39 -10.09
N GLY A 271 11.30 2.30 -10.91
CA GLY A 271 12.14 2.00 -12.08
C GLY A 271 11.40 1.54 -13.33
N TYR A 272 10.08 1.43 -13.27
CA TYR A 272 9.26 1.07 -14.42
C TYR A 272 8.37 2.25 -14.84
N PRO A 273 7.91 2.32 -16.09
CA PRO A 273 6.92 3.30 -16.50
C PRO A 273 5.60 3.07 -15.75
N LYS A 274 4.76 4.11 -15.63
CA LYS A 274 3.47 4.02 -14.94
C LYS A 274 2.48 3.03 -15.58
N GLU A 275 2.74 2.61 -16.80
CA GLU A 275 1.98 1.59 -17.54
C GLU A 275 2.31 0.17 -17.10
N HIS A 276 3.35 -0.04 -16.29
CA HIS A 276 3.69 -1.36 -15.75
C HIS A 276 2.78 -1.71 -14.57
N GLN A 277 1.56 -2.19 -14.90
CA GLN A 277 0.52 -2.49 -13.91
C GLN A 277 0.28 -3.98 -13.68
N PHE A 278 0.97 -4.84 -14.43
CA PHE A 278 0.88 -6.29 -14.29
C PHE A 278 2.12 -6.96 -14.89
N ARG A 279 2.28 -8.23 -14.59
CA ARG A 279 3.30 -9.10 -15.20
C ARG A 279 2.63 -10.36 -15.72
N SER A 280 2.90 -10.71 -16.98
CA SER A 280 2.42 -11.95 -17.58
C SER A 280 3.54 -12.97 -17.72
N TYR A 281 3.16 -14.25 -17.68
CA TYR A 281 4.07 -15.38 -17.73
C TYR A 281 3.59 -16.42 -18.74
N PRO A 282 4.50 -17.08 -19.48
CA PRO A 282 4.17 -18.16 -20.40
C PRO A 282 3.71 -19.41 -19.64
N ALA A 283 3.08 -20.33 -20.36
CA ALA A 283 2.83 -21.67 -19.87
C ALA A 283 4.14 -22.34 -19.41
N GLY A 284 4.08 -23.11 -18.32
CA GLY A 284 5.24 -23.70 -17.66
C GLY A 284 5.84 -22.84 -16.54
N ALA A 285 5.49 -21.56 -16.42
CA ALA A 285 6.00 -20.71 -15.36
C ALA A 285 5.40 -21.03 -13.97
N SER A 286 4.14 -21.41 -13.91
CA SER A 286 3.48 -21.83 -12.66
C SER A 286 3.59 -23.34 -12.47
N LYS A 287 4.04 -23.76 -11.28
CA LYS A 287 4.05 -25.18 -10.90
C LYS A 287 2.64 -25.74 -10.65
N GLU A 288 1.73 -24.89 -10.16
CA GLU A 288 0.34 -25.26 -9.88
C GLU A 288 -0.50 -25.37 -11.15
N HIS A 289 -0.18 -24.56 -12.16
CA HIS A 289 -0.89 -24.48 -13.43
C HIS A 289 0.07 -24.52 -14.62
N PRO A 290 0.74 -25.66 -14.86
CA PRO A 290 1.83 -25.74 -15.84
C PRO A 290 1.39 -25.56 -17.30
N SER A 291 0.11 -25.76 -17.61
CA SER A 291 -0.43 -25.56 -18.96
C SER A 291 -0.97 -24.16 -19.21
N ASP A 292 -1.03 -23.32 -18.18
CA ASP A 292 -1.68 -22.01 -18.25
C ASP A 292 -0.67 -20.88 -18.41
N ILE A 293 -1.06 -19.89 -19.16
CA ILE A 293 -0.47 -18.54 -19.05
C ILE A 293 -0.99 -17.88 -17.78
N ILE A 294 -0.14 -17.11 -17.14
CA ILE A 294 -0.45 -16.46 -15.86
C ILE A 294 -0.32 -14.96 -16.02
N ALA A 295 -1.17 -14.19 -15.35
CA ALA A 295 -1.00 -12.76 -15.15
C ALA A 295 -1.15 -12.43 -13.66
N ASN A 296 -0.21 -11.62 -13.15
CA ASN A 296 -0.28 -11.02 -11.83
C ASN A 296 -0.62 -9.53 -12.01
N VAL A 297 -1.80 -9.11 -11.56
CA VAL A 297 -2.34 -7.74 -11.72
C VAL A 297 -2.43 -7.09 -10.34
N TRP A 298 -1.31 -6.61 -9.83
CA TRP A 298 -1.14 -6.26 -8.41
C TRP A 298 -2.05 -5.16 -7.88
N ASN A 299 -2.52 -4.23 -8.71
CA ASN A 299 -3.45 -3.17 -8.25
C ASN A 299 -4.92 -3.47 -8.59
N TRP A 300 -5.23 -4.75 -8.84
CA TRP A 300 -6.55 -5.23 -9.22
C TRP A 300 -7.61 -4.99 -8.15
N ASP A 301 -8.81 -4.69 -8.60
CA ASP A 301 -10.06 -4.82 -7.87
C ASP A 301 -11.15 -5.40 -8.80
N LYS A 302 -12.31 -5.72 -8.25
CA LYS A 302 -13.39 -6.43 -8.97
C LYS A 302 -13.99 -5.67 -10.18
N LEU A 303 -13.65 -4.41 -10.40
CA LEU A 303 -14.05 -3.63 -11.58
C LEU A 303 -13.05 -3.70 -12.72
N TRP A 304 -11.87 -4.24 -12.49
CA TRP A 304 -10.87 -4.46 -13.53
C TRP A 304 -11.23 -5.64 -14.40
N LYS A 305 -10.81 -5.60 -15.68
CA LYS A 305 -10.97 -6.69 -16.62
C LYS A 305 -9.59 -7.21 -17.02
N VAL A 306 -9.46 -8.54 -17.05
CA VAL A 306 -8.25 -9.23 -17.52
C VAL A 306 -8.64 -10.18 -18.63
N GLU A 307 -8.25 -9.84 -19.85
CA GLU A 307 -8.59 -10.54 -21.08
C GLU A 307 -7.33 -11.03 -21.78
N TRP A 308 -7.47 -11.99 -22.68
CA TRP A 308 -6.36 -12.47 -23.46
C TRP A 308 -6.73 -12.79 -24.90
N LEU A 309 -5.72 -12.71 -25.78
CA LEU A 309 -5.82 -13.00 -27.19
C LEU A 309 -4.81 -14.08 -27.55
N GLU A 310 -5.19 -14.99 -28.44
CA GLU A 310 -4.36 -16.01 -29.05
C GLU A 310 -4.29 -15.75 -30.55
N ASP A 311 -3.09 -15.51 -31.11
CA ASP A 311 -2.86 -15.17 -32.51
C ASP A 311 -3.76 -14.02 -33.02
N GLY A 312 -4.03 -13.02 -32.17
CA GLY A 312 -4.85 -11.87 -32.47
C GLY A 312 -6.36 -12.07 -32.31
N GLN A 313 -6.82 -13.29 -32.01
CA GLN A 313 -8.22 -13.57 -31.71
C GLN A 313 -8.50 -13.40 -30.22
N LEU A 314 -9.51 -12.59 -29.85
CA LEU A 314 -9.95 -12.46 -28.47
C LEU A 314 -10.55 -13.77 -27.99
N MET A 315 -9.99 -14.32 -26.91
CA MET A 315 -10.39 -15.58 -26.29
C MET A 315 -11.36 -15.38 -25.12
N GLY A 316 -11.43 -14.17 -24.58
CA GLY A 316 -12.28 -13.80 -23.45
C GLY A 316 -11.49 -13.45 -22.20
N SER A 317 -12.18 -13.51 -21.05
CA SER A 317 -11.57 -13.18 -19.75
C SER A 317 -10.68 -14.32 -19.25
N MET A 318 -9.58 -13.95 -18.61
CA MET A 318 -8.79 -14.89 -17.83
C MET A 318 -9.52 -15.23 -16.51
N THR A 319 -9.31 -16.44 -16.01
CA THR A 319 -9.89 -16.91 -14.75
C THR A 319 -9.07 -16.40 -13.57
N GLN A 320 -9.68 -15.63 -12.68
CA GLN A 320 -9.05 -15.25 -11.41
C GLN A 320 -8.89 -16.47 -10.49
N TYR A 321 -7.77 -16.49 -9.75
CA TYR A 321 -7.52 -17.47 -8.71
C TYR A 321 -6.64 -16.92 -7.62
N THR A 322 -6.58 -17.58 -6.48
CA THR A 322 -5.61 -17.28 -5.43
C THR A 322 -4.43 -18.23 -5.60
N GLY A 323 -3.23 -17.70 -5.77
CA GLY A 323 -2.02 -18.50 -6.00
C GLY A 323 -0.74 -17.71 -5.85
N LEU A 324 0.38 -18.42 -6.02
CA LEU A 324 1.71 -17.83 -5.91
C LEU A 324 2.16 -17.18 -7.23
N ASP A 325 2.79 -16.02 -7.11
CA ASP A 325 3.47 -15.40 -8.25
C ASP A 325 4.72 -16.21 -8.64
N PRO A 326 4.90 -16.57 -9.94
CA PRO A 326 6.04 -17.34 -10.39
C PRO A 326 7.39 -16.66 -10.12
N TYR A 327 7.50 -15.33 -10.32
CA TYR A 327 8.74 -14.60 -10.09
C TYR A 327 9.07 -14.50 -8.59
N ALA A 328 8.11 -14.16 -7.76
CA ALA A 328 8.30 -14.15 -6.30
C ALA A 328 8.70 -15.52 -5.78
N SER A 329 8.13 -16.59 -6.34
CA SER A 329 8.48 -17.96 -5.97
C SER A 329 9.94 -18.29 -6.28
N VAL A 330 10.46 -17.87 -7.44
CA VAL A 330 11.88 -18.03 -7.79
C VAL A 330 12.77 -17.20 -6.88
N VAL A 331 12.46 -15.91 -6.71
CA VAL A 331 13.26 -14.97 -5.91
C VAL A 331 13.33 -15.43 -4.45
N CYS A 332 12.20 -15.79 -3.83
CA CYS A 332 12.17 -16.23 -2.43
C CYS A 332 12.84 -17.60 -2.22
N SER A 333 13.05 -18.39 -3.28
CA SER A 333 13.78 -19.67 -3.17
C SER A 333 15.29 -19.51 -3.16
N ASP A 334 15.82 -18.38 -3.57
CA ASP A 334 17.25 -18.05 -3.56
C ASP A 334 17.74 -17.80 -2.13
N ARG A 335 18.16 -18.85 -1.43
CA ARG A 335 18.58 -18.77 -0.03
C ARG A 335 19.93 -18.11 0.20
N GLU A 336 20.70 -17.86 -0.83
CA GLU A 336 21.92 -17.05 -0.73
C GLU A 336 21.59 -15.57 -0.55
N LYS A 337 20.53 -15.10 -1.23
CA LYS A 337 20.04 -13.70 -1.12
C LYS A 337 19.04 -13.54 0.02
N MET A 338 18.12 -14.50 0.19
CA MET A 338 17.06 -14.45 1.20
C MET A 338 17.58 -14.95 2.55
N VAL A 339 18.40 -14.11 3.20
CA VAL A 339 19.02 -14.45 4.49
C VAL A 339 18.00 -14.66 5.63
N TYR A 340 16.79 -14.11 5.49
CA TYR A 340 15.73 -14.28 6.47
C TYR A 340 14.84 -15.49 6.15
N THR A 341 14.67 -16.39 7.11
CA THR A 341 13.93 -17.65 6.92
C THR A 341 12.44 -17.46 6.72
N TRP A 342 11.88 -16.37 7.20
CA TRP A 342 10.45 -16.04 7.06
C TRP A 342 10.08 -15.49 5.68
N ILE A 343 11.05 -15.06 4.87
CA ILE A 343 10.78 -14.61 3.50
C ILE A 343 10.35 -15.80 2.67
N THR A 344 9.05 -15.89 2.42
CA THR A 344 8.41 -16.90 1.57
C THR A 344 7.38 -16.24 0.68
N PRO A 345 7.16 -16.72 -0.56
CA PRO A 345 6.12 -16.14 -1.40
C PRO A 345 4.76 -16.33 -0.76
N ARG A 346 3.88 -15.34 -0.93
CA ARG A 346 2.52 -15.36 -0.38
C ARG A 346 1.50 -15.52 -1.50
N PRO A 347 0.51 -16.42 -1.32
CA PRO A 347 -0.61 -16.50 -2.25
C PRO A 347 -1.37 -15.17 -2.28
N THR A 348 -1.73 -14.74 -3.49
CA THR A 348 -2.50 -13.52 -3.68
C THR A 348 -3.70 -13.75 -4.58
N GLN A 349 -4.77 -12.97 -4.37
CA GLN A 349 -6.02 -13.08 -5.13
C GLN A 349 -6.01 -12.28 -6.45
N HIS A 350 -4.95 -11.55 -6.74
CA HIS A 350 -4.82 -10.79 -8.00
C HIS A 350 -4.08 -11.58 -9.09
N MET A 351 -4.12 -12.92 -9.01
CA MET A 351 -3.61 -13.83 -10.03
C MET A 351 -4.72 -14.23 -11.02
N PHE A 352 -4.34 -14.33 -12.29
CA PHE A 352 -5.22 -14.71 -13.40
C PHE A 352 -4.56 -15.78 -14.25
N ARG A 353 -5.36 -16.68 -14.83
CA ARG A 353 -4.86 -17.77 -15.68
C ARG A 353 -5.79 -18.06 -16.86
N ALA A 354 -5.20 -18.56 -17.94
CA ALA A 354 -5.93 -19.10 -19.09
C ALA A 354 -5.09 -20.18 -19.77
N THR A 355 -5.74 -21.17 -20.39
CA THR A 355 -5.08 -22.27 -21.09
C THR A 355 -5.08 -21.99 -22.59
N PRO A 356 -3.90 -21.74 -23.23
CA PRO A 356 -3.80 -21.60 -24.68
C PRO A 356 -4.19 -22.91 -25.39
N LYS A 357 -4.82 -22.80 -26.54
CA LYS A 357 -5.11 -23.94 -27.43
C LYS A 357 -3.87 -24.40 -28.16
N ASN A 358 -3.00 -23.45 -28.52
CA ASN A 358 -1.73 -23.72 -29.16
C ASN A 358 -0.60 -23.13 -28.30
N LYS A 359 0.30 -24.01 -27.81
CA LYS A 359 1.44 -23.60 -26.99
C LYS A 359 2.45 -22.66 -27.70
N ASP A 360 2.46 -22.69 -29.03
CA ASP A 360 3.36 -21.90 -29.87
C ASP A 360 2.66 -20.61 -30.41
N ALA A 361 1.44 -20.31 -29.93
CA ALA A 361 0.71 -19.13 -30.33
C ALA A 361 1.30 -17.87 -29.71
N ARG A 362 1.17 -16.75 -30.42
CA ARG A 362 1.42 -15.44 -29.86
C ARG A 362 0.28 -15.05 -28.92
N ILE A 363 0.59 -14.94 -27.64
CA ILE A 363 -0.38 -14.54 -26.61
C ILE A 363 -0.25 -13.06 -26.30
N VAL A 364 -1.39 -12.38 -26.19
CA VAL A 364 -1.49 -11.01 -25.70
C VAL A 364 -2.39 -11.01 -24.49
N VAL A 365 -1.92 -10.50 -23.36
CA VAL A 365 -2.73 -10.21 -22.17
C VAL A 365 -3.08 -8.73 -22.18
N LYS A 366 -4.38 -8.44 -22.05
CA LYS A 366 -4.93 -7.09 -21.97
C LYS A 366 -5.64 -6.91 -20.65
N VAL A 367 -5.19 -5.91 -19.90
CA VAL A 367 -5.78 -5.54 -18.61
C VAL A 367 -6.40 -4.16 -18.76
N THR A 368 -7.65 -4.01 -18.34
CA THR A 368 -8.36 -2.73 -18.31
C THR A 368 -8.68 -2.38 -16.88
N ASP A 369 -8.18 -1.24 -16.39
CA ASP A 369 -8.44 -0.80 -15.03
C ASP A 369 -9.88 -0.27 -14.85
N ARG A 370 -10.26 0.02 -13.61
CA ARG A 370 -11.59 0.53 -13.28
C ARG A 370 -11.90 1.90 -13.89
N PHE A 371 -10.87 2.63 -14.34
CA PHE A 371 -10.98 3.94 -14.99
C PHE A 371 -11.02 3.85 -16.51
N GLY A 372 -10.95 2.62 -17.07
CA GLY A 372 -11.00 2.34 -18.49
C GLY A 372 -9.65 2.45 -19.21
N LYS A 373 -8.53 2.61 -18.49
CA LYS A 373 -7.19 2.59 -19.09
C LYS A 373 -6.76 1.16 -19.39
N GLU A 374 -6.25 0.93 -20.59
CA GLU A 374 -5.78 -0.38 -21.03
C GLU A 374 -4.26 -0.51 -20.89
N TYR A 375 -3.81 -1.69 -20.48
CA TYR A 375 -2.42 -2.12 -20.35
C TYR A 375 -2.25 -3.43 -21.09
N ILE A 376 -1.17 -3.58 -21.88
CA ILE A 376 -0.99 -4.70 -22.79
C ILE A 376 0.41 -5.28 -22.61
N GLN A 377 0.49 -6.60 -22.50
CA GLN A 377 1.76 -7.34 -22.60
C GLN A 377 1.62 -8.50 -23.57
N THR A 378 2.69 -8.73 -24.34
CA THR A 378 2.79 -9.86 -25.26
C THR A 378 3.71 -10.92 -24.65
N ILE A 379 3.24 -12.16 -24.62
CA ILE A 379 4.03 -13.34 -24.32
C ILE A 379 4.40 -13.95 -25.67
N ASN A 380 5.68 -13.93 -26.01
CA ASN A 380 6.18 -14.60 -27.18
C ASN A 380 6.46 -16.08 -26.87
N PRO A 381 6.31 -16.99 -27.84
CA PRO A 381 6.65 -18.40 -27.68
C PRO A 381 8.11 -18.62 -27.31
#